data_4ed930dba779a459263db00118f86721
#
_entry.id   4ed930dba779a459263db00118f86721
#
_cell.length_a   1.000
_cell.length_b   1.000
_cell.length_c   1.000
_cell.angle_alpha   90.00
_cell.angle_beta   90.00
_cell.angle_gamma   90.00
#
_symmetry.space_group_name_H-M   'P 1'
#
loop_
_entity.id
_entity.type
_entity.pdbx_description
1 polymer ?
#
loop_
_entity_poly.entity_id
_entity_poly.type
_entity_poly.pdbx_seq_one_letter_code
_entity_poly.pdbx_strand_id
1 'polypeptide(L)'
;DGRAICLQAIAFIEQQRGRCMTNEKYGRERTLCFLPLNHIFGLMTNMIPTALEGNPQVYLHDRAPETILKTCRICKVELIMAVPLLINGLSSALQKKVSKLSAPKRRAFRALQNTSIAIQTAWPEGGMWIAKHVLFKSVNAQLFGPTLRQIALGGANAPQEHLRNIAALGYCVSFGYGMTETAVTAYDGAVDMKARLSGCSGKLLP
;
A
#
# COMPACT_ATOMS: atom_id res chain seq x y z
N ASP A 1 9.66 20.58 -17.92
CA ASP A 1 10.43 19.91 -18.96
C ASP A 1 10.79 18.48 -18.52
N GLY A 2 11.28 17.64 -19.43
CA GLY A 2 11.59 16.24 -19.13
C GLY A 2 12.66 16.07 -18.06
N ARG A 3 13.60 16.99 -17.92
CA ARG A 3 14.64 16.97 -16.90
C ARG A 3 14.04 17.13 -15.49
N ALA A 4 13.12 18.07 -15.32
CA ALA A 4 12.43 18.26 -14.03
C ALA A 4 11.65 17.02 -13.62
N ILE A 5 10.95 16.36 -14.56
CA ILE A 5 10.23 15.11 -14.32
C ILE A 5 11.18 13.99 -13.86
N CYS A 6 12.32 13.82 -14.55
CA CYS A 6 13.31 12.81 -14.17
C CYS A 6 13.93 13.08 -12.79
N LEU A 7 14.30 14.33 -12.49
CA LEU A 7 14.85 14.70 -11.18
C LEU A 7 13.88 14.42 -10.05
N GLN A 8 12.60 14.75 -10.24
CA GLN A 8 11.57 14.50 -9.25
C GLN A 8 11.29 13.00 -9.07
N ALA A 9 11.33 12.22 -10.16
CA ALA A 9 11.21 10.77 -10.07
C ALA A 9 12.37 10.14 -9.30
N ILE A 10 13.60 10.61 -9.52
CA ILE A 10 14.79 10.19 -8.76
C ILE A 10 14.66 10.54 -7.29
N ALA A 11 14.26 11.77 -6.95
CA ALA A 11 14.03 12.19 -5.57
C ALA A 11 12.95 11.33 -4.88
N PHE A 12 11.89 10.97 -5.59
CA PHE A 12 10.85 10.08 -5.09
C PHE A 12 11.40 8.65 -4.82
N ILE A 13 12.19 8.11 -5.74
CA ILE A 13 12.86 6.80 -5.58
C ILE A 13 13.79 6.82 -4.37
N GLU A 14 14.64 7.82 -4.25
CA GLU A 14 15.58 7.96 -3.12
C GLU A 14 14.86 8.07 -1.78
N GLN A 15 13.72 8.78 -1.75
CA GLN A 15 12.92 8.87 -0.53
C GLN A 15 12.22 7.55 -0.18
N GLN A 16 11.94 6.70 -1.16
CA GLN A 16 11.44 5.35 -0.89
C GLN A 16 12.52 4.41 -0.39
N ARG A 17 13.76 4.57 -0.84
CA ARG A 17 14.91 3.76 -0.39
C ARG A 17 15.13 3.93 1.12
N GLY A 18 15.26 2.84 1.84
CA GLY A 18 15.46 2.83 3.29
C GLY A 18 14.21 3.03 4.14
N ARG A 19 13.03 3.16 3.51
CA ARG A 19 11.73 3.22 4.19
C ARG A 19 10.94 1.96 3.89
N CYS A 20 9.93 1.67 4.60
CA CYS A 20 9.07 0.51 4.55
C CYS A 20 9.41 -0.58 3.50
N MET A 21 10.25 -1.55 3.89
CA MET A 21 10.47 -2.80 3.13
C MET A 21 11.01 -2.64 1.70
N THR A 22 11.87 -1.65 1.47
CA THR A 22 12.50 -1.46 0.16
C THR A 22 13.43 -2.59 -0.25
N ASN A 23 13.61 -2.69 -1.52
CA ASN A 23 14.08 -3.82 -2.29
C ASN A 23 15.58 -4.14 -2.25
N GLU A 24 16.39 -3.41 -1.52
CA GLU A 24 17.84 -3.76 -1.41
C GLU A 24 18.08 -5.21 -0.98
N LYS A 25 17.08 -5.77 -0.25
CA LYS A 25 17.13 -7.15 0.25
C LYS A 25 16.41 -8.17 -0.65
N TYR A 26 15.52 -7.75 -1.56
CA TYR A 26 14.57 -8.64 -2.24
C TYR A 26 14.62 -8.61 -3.78
N GLY A 27 15.45 -7.77 -4.40
CA GLY A 27 15.54 -7.63 -5.85
C GLY A 27 14.43 -6.75 -6.46
N ARG A 28 14.13 -6.92 -7.73
CA ARG A 28 13.18 -6.08 -8.46
C ARG A 28 11.74 -6.28 -7.97
N GLU A 29 11.10 -5.18 -7.56
CA GLU A 29 9.75 -5.16 -6.99
C GLU A 29 8.66 -5.13 -8.07
N ARG A 30 7.75 -6.10 -8.05
CA ARG A 30 6.61 -6.13 -8.98
C ARG A 30 5.54 -5.13 -8.58
N THR A 31 5.39 -4.10 -9.38
CA THR A 31 4.43 -3.01 -9.14
C THR A 31 3.18 -3.18 -9.98
N LEU A 32 2.00 -3.06 -9.36
CA LEU A 32 0.73 -3.05 -10.06
C LEU A 32 0.46 -1.66 -10.64
N CYS A 33 0.35 -1.57 -11.96
CA CYS A 33 0.11 -0.35 -12.69
C CYS A 33 -1.34 -0.31 -13.22
N PHE A 34 -2.26 0.30 -12.47
CA PHE A 34 -3.67 0.41 -12.86
C PHE A 34 -4.20 1.84 -12.81
N LEU A 35 -3.43 2.77 -12.26
CA LEU A 35 -3.78 4.19 -12.30
C LEU A 35 -3.66 4.72 -13.74
N PRO A 36 -4.52 5.69 -14.13
CA PRO A 36 -4.45 6.30 -15.45
C PRO A 36 -3.09 6.95 -15.70
N LEU A 37 -2.41 6.59 -16.78
CA LEU A 37 -1.10 7.16 -17.14
C LEU A 37 -1.21 8.58 -17.72
N ASN A 38 -2.40 9.01 -18.11
CA ASN A 38 -2.67 10.41 -18.48
C ASN A 38 -2.87 11.32 -17.25
N HIS A 39 -2.88 10.77 -16.05
CA HIS A 39 -2.90 11.52 -14.80
C HIS A 39 -1.51 11.51 -14.17
N ILE A 40 -1.06 12.65 -13.66
CA ILE A 40 0.30 12.82 -13.10
C ILE A 40 0.62 11.80 -12.02
N PHE A 41 -0.36 11.41 -11.19
CA PHE A 41 -0.16 10.41 -10.16
C PHE A 41 0.23 9.05 -10.76
N GLY A 42 -0.51 8.56 -11.75
CA GLY A 42 -0.16 7.30 -12.43
C GLY A 42 1.18 7.36 -13.15
N LEU A 43 1.45 8.45 -13.83
CA LEU A 43 2.71 8.66 -14.56
C LEU A 43 3.93 8.68 -13.61
N MET A 44 3.86 9.50 -12.55
CA MET A 44 4.98 9.79 -11.65
C MET A 44 5.16 8.77 -10.52
N THR A 45 4.23 7.86 -10.31
CA THR A 45 4.38 6.85 -9.25
C THR A 45 4.43 5.42 -9.80
N ASN A 46 3.75 5.15 -10.92
CA ASN A 46 3.73 3.80 -11.49
C ASN A 46 4.71 3.66 -12.65
N MET A 47 4.68 4.57 -13.63
CA MET A 47 5.42 4.35 -14.87
C MET A 47 6.89 4.77 -14.77
N ILE A 48 7.15 6.04 -14.47
CA ILE A 48 8.51 6.59 -14.57
C ILE A 48 9.46 6.01 -13.51
N PRO A 49 9.15 6.04 -12.19
CA PRO A 49 10.04 5.50 -11.17
C PRO A 49 10.31 4.00 -11.35
N THR A 50 9.28 3.22 -11.61
CA THR A 50 9.43 1.77 -11.79
C THR A 50 10.25 1.42 -13.03
N ALA A 51 10.14 2.21 -14.12
CA ALA A 51 10.97 2.04 -15.31
C ALA A 51 12.43 2.41 -15.03
N LEU A 52 12.69 3.52 -14.32
CA LEU A 52 14.05 3.94 -13.94
C LEU A 52 14.75 2.91 -13.04
N GLU A 53 14.02 2.26 -12.15
CA GLU A 53 14.55 1.20 -11.29
C GLU A 53 14.65 -0.16 -12.01
N GLY A 54 14.09 -0.31 -13.20
CA GLY A 54 13.98 -1.56 -13.91
C GLY A 54 13.07 -2.58 -13.22
N ASN A 55 12.08 -2.11 -12.47
CA ASN A 55 11.11 -2.93 -11.77
C ASN A 55 10.07 -3.51 -12.72
N PRO A 56 9.67 -4.78 -12.58
CA PRO A 56 8.61 -5.36 -13.39
C PRO A 56 7.27 -4.66 -13.15
N GLN A 57 6.62 -4.24 -14.23
CA GLN A 57 5.34 -3.55 -14.20
C GLN A 57 4.23 -4.52 -14.63
N VAL A 58 3.18 -4.62 -13.82
CA VAL A 58 2.01 -5.45 -14.09
C VAL A 58 0.85 -4.54 -14.46
N TYR A 59 0.43 -4.57 -15.71
CA TYR A 59 -0.67 -3.76 -16.22
C TYR A 59 -1.99 -4.51 -16.19
N LEU A 60 -3.08 -3.78 -15.88
CA LEU A 60 -4.43 -4.31 -15.90
C LEU A 60 -5.17 -3.84 -17.16
N HIS A 61 -5.97 -4.75 -17.72
CA HIS A 61 -6.94 -4.44 -18.79
C HIS A 61 -8.25 -3.88 -18.23
N ASP A 62 -8.55 -4.17 -16.95
CA ASP A 62 -9.77 -3.81 -16.25
C ASP A 62 -9.45 -3.43 -14.79
N ARG A 63 -10.14 -2.44 -14.25
CA ARG A 63 -9.94 -1.90 -12.90
C ARG A 63 -10.95 -2.41 -11.87
N ALA A 64 -11.70 -3.46 -12.20
CA ALA A 64 -12.62 -4.07 -11.26
C ALA A 64 -11.85 -4.59 -10.02
N PRO A 65 -12.37 -4.43 -8.82
CA PRO A 65 -11.69 -4.88 -7.59
C PRO A 65 -11.28 -6.36 -7.62
N GLU A 66 -12.11 -7.20 -8.23
CA GLU A 66 -11.83 -8.63 -8.38
C GLU A 66 -10.63 -8.89 -9.28
N THR A 67 -10.52 -8.15 -10.40
CA THR A 67 -9.39 -8.23 -11.33
C THR A 67 -8.10 -7.78 -10.65
N ILE A 68 -8.14 -6.68 -9.89
CA ILE A 68 -7.00 -6.20 -9.10
C ILE A 68 -6.52 -7.30 -8.15
N LEU A 69 -7.41 -7.85 -7.31
CA LEU A 69 -7.06 -8.89 -6.33
C LEU A 69 -6.53 -10.17 -7.00
N LYS A 70 -7.17 -10.61 -8.08
CA LYS A 70 -6.75 -11.80 -8.85
C LYS A 70 -5.36 -11.60 -9.45
N THR A 71 -5.12 -10.47 -10.10
CA THR A 71 -3.83 -10.15 -10.72
C THR A 71 -2.72 -10.05 -9.67
N CYS A 72 -2.97 -9.43 -8.52
CA CYS A 72 -2.00 -9.39 -7.43
C CYS A 72 -1.55 -10.79 -7.00
N ARG A 73 -2.47 -11.73 -6.89
CA ARG A 73 -2.16 -13.11 -6.50
C ARG A 73 -1.38 -13.86 -7.58
N ILE A 74 -1.83 -13.77 -8.83
CA ILE A 74 -1.21 -14.50 -9.97
C ILE A 74 0.18 -13.96 -10.27
N CYS A 75 0.30 -12.64 -10.40
CA CYS A 75 1.55 -11.98 -10.74
C CYS A 75 2.48 -11.75 -9.54
N LYS A 76 2.04 -12.16 -8.33
CA LYS A 76 2.82 -11.98 -7.08
C LYS A 76 3.25 -10.52 -6.90
N VAL A 77 2.32 -9.60 -7.04
CA VAL A 77 2.55 -8.16 -6.86
C VAL A 77 3.04 -7.86 -5.45
N GLU A 78 3.95 -6.90 -5.33
CA GLU A 78 4.60 -6.52 -4.08
C GLU A 78 4.27 -5.09 -3.66
N LEU A 79 4.04 -4.19 -4.64
CA LEU A 79 3.68 -2.78 -4.44
C LEU A 79 2.44 -2.41 -5.24
N ILE A 80 1.54 -1.66 -4.60
CA ILE A 80 0.40 -1.03 -5.26
C ILE A 80 0.42 0.47 -4.96
N MET A 81 0.37 1.28 -6.01
CA MET A 81 0.02 2.70 -5.91
C MET A 81 -1.48 2.84 -6.13
N ALA A 82 -2.20 3.39 -5.15
CA ALA A 82 -3.66 3.40 -5.16
C ALA A 82 -4.26 4.73 -4.69
N VAL A 83 -5.51 4.93 -5.04
CA VAL A 83 -6.34 5.98 -4.45
C VAL A 83 -7.11 5.43 -3.24
N PRO A 84 -7.50 6.26 -2.26
CA PRO A 84 -8.21 5.83 -1.07
C PRO A 84 -9.49 5.03 -1.33
N LEU A 85 -10.14 5.27 -2.47
CA LEU A 85 -11.36 4.54 -2.86
C LEU A 85 -11.16 3.02 -2.87
N LEU A 86 -10.00 2.53 -3.30
CA LEU A 86 -9.67 1.10 -3.28
C LEU A 86 -9.65 0.57 -1.84
N ILE A 87 -8.95 1.27 -0.95
CA ILE A 87 -8.84 0.88 0.48
C ILE A 87 -10.20 0.92 1.16
N ASN A 88 -10.98 1.96 0.91
CA ASN A 88 -12.33 2.11 1.46
C ASN A 88 -13.23 0.93 1.03
N GLY A 89 -13.20 0.58 -0.25
CA GLY A 89 -13.95 -0.56 -0.79
C GLY A 89 -13.52 -1.90 -0.18
N LEU A 90 -12.22 -2.15 -0.07
CA LEU A 90 -11.67 -3.38 0.52
C LEU A 90 -11.98 -3.47 2.02
N SER A 91 -11.79 -2.39 2.76
CA SER A 91 -12.12 -2.34 4.19
C SER A 91 -13.61 -2.57 4.43
N SER A 92 -14.48 -1.93 3.65
CA SER A 92 -15.93 -2.12 3.73
C SER A 92 -16.35 -3.56 3.40
N ALA A 93 -15.75 -4.17 2.38
CA ALA A 93 -16.00 -5.57 2.03
C ALA A 93 -15.55 -6.53 3.14
N LEU A 94 -14.38 -6.26 3.75
CA LEU A 94 -13.88 -7.02 4.90
C LEU A 94 -14.84 -6.89 6.10
N GLN A 95 -15.25 -5.68 6.45
CA GLN A 95 -16.21 -5.40 7.52
C GLN A 95 -17.55 -6.12 7.28
N LYS A 96 -18.06 -6.10 6.06
CA LYS A 96 -19.29 -6.81 5.68
C LYS A 96 -19.17 -8.33 5.84
N LYS A 97 -18.00 -8.90 5.52
CA LYS A 97 -17.74 -10.34 5.79
C LYS A 97 -17.69 -10.62 7.29
N VAL A 98 -16.99 -9.78 8.05
CA VAL A 98 -16.87 -9.92 9.51
C VAL A 98 -18.21 -9.76 10.23
N SER A 99 -19.07 -8.85 9.78
CA SER A 99 -20.41 -8.64 10.38
C SER A 99 -21.32 -9.87 10.27
N LYS A 100 -21.10 -10.71 9.23
CA LYS A 100 -21.85 -11.99 9.03
C LYS A 100 -21.36 -13.13 9.93
N LEU A 101 -20.22 -12.96 10.62
CA LEU A 101 -19.73 -13.96 11.57
C LEU A 101 -20.56 -13.98 12.85
N SER A 102 -20.60 -15.14 13.53
CA SER A 102 -21.17 -15.24 14.87
C SER A 102 -20.48 -14.28 15.85
N ALA A 103 -21.19 -13.87 16.90
CA ALA A 103 -20.70 -12.91 17.88
C ALA A 103 -19.31 -13.26 18.46
N PRO A 104 -19.03 -14.52 18.87
CA PRO A 104 -17.71 -14.91 19.37
C PRO A 104 -16.63 -14.80 18.31
N LYS A 105 -16.89 -15.23 17.06
CA LYS A 105 -15.92 -15.12 15.96
C LYS A 105 -15.61 -13.66 15.61
N ARG A 106 -16.61 -12.79 15.62
CA ARG A 106 -16.45 -11.36 15.40
C ARG A 106 -15.61 -10.69 16.50
N ARG A 107 -15.84 -11.06 17.78
CA ARG A 107 -15.01 -10.60 18.91
C ARG A 107 -13.57 -11.07 18.76
N ALA A 108 -13.35 -12.35 18.43
CA ALA A 108 -12.02 -12.90 18.20
C ALA A 108 -11.28 -12.17 17.05
N PHE A 109 -11.97 -11.91 15.95
CA PHE A 109 -11.37 -11.17 14.82
C PHE A 109 -10.92 -9.75 15.23
N ARG A 110 -11.76 -9.02 15.97
CA ARG A 110 -11.41 -7.69 16.50
C ARG A 110 -10.25 -7.74 17.50
N ALA A 111 -10.22 -8.75 18.36
CA ALA A 111 -9.10 -8.97 19.28
C ALA A 111 -7.81 -9.21 18.50
N LEU A 112 -7.83 -10.05 17.46
CA LEU A 112 -6.68 -10.28 16.58
C LEU A 112 -6.21 -9.00 15.88
N GLN A 113 -7.13 -8.14 15.42
CA GLN A 113 -6.76 -6.84 14.85
C GLN A 113 -6.06 -5.95 15.87
N ASN A 114 -6.57 -5.87 17.10
CA ASN A 114 -5.96 -5.06 18.15
C ASN A 114 -4.58 -5.62 18.56
N THR A 115 -4.45 -6.93 18.69
CA THR A 115 -3.17 -7.59 18.96
C THR A 115 -2.16 -7.33 17.85
N SER A 116 -2.59 -7.45 16.59
CA SER A 116 -1.75 -7.15 15.43
C SER A 116 -1.23 -5.70 15.46
N ILE A 117 -2.10 -4.74 15.70
CA ILE A 117 -1.71 -3.32 15.80
C ILE A 117 -0.72 -3.10 16.96
N ALA A 118 -0.95 -3.72 18.13
CA ALA A 118 -0.06 -3.61 19.27
C ALA A 118 1.35 -4.19 18.96
N ILE A 119 1.42 -5.36 18.36
CA ILE A 119 2.69 -5.97 17.94
C ILE A 119 3.40 -5.09 16.91
N GLN A 120 2.69 -4.60 15.89
CA GLN A 120 3.26 -3.71 14.88
C GLN A 120 3.71 -2.35 15.44
N THR A 121 3.10 -1.88 16.53
CA THR A 121 3.53 -0.65 17.23
C THR A 121 4.83 -0.88 17.97
N ALA A 122 4.98 -2.02 18.64
CA ALA A 122 6.18 -2.37 19.40
C ALA A 122 7.35 -2.81 18.49
N TRP A 123 7.05 -3.53 17.42
CA TRP A 123 8.02 -4.08 16.46
C TRP A 123 7.46 -3.98 15.03
N PRO A 124 7.63 -2.84 14.35
CA PRO A 124 6.94 -2.55 13.10
C PRO A 124 7.12 -3.62 12.01
N GLU A 125 8.34 -3.94 11.64
CA GLU A 125 8.62 -4.86 10.53
C GLU A 125 8.22 -6.31 10.86
N GLY A 126 8.68 -6.81 11.99
CA GLY A 126 8.35 -8.17 12.43
C GLY A 126 6.87 -8.33 12.76
N GLY A 127 6.24 -7.29 13.31
CA GLY A 127 4.81 -7.26 13.56
C GLY A 127 3.98 -7.31 12.27
N MET A 128 4.39 -6.60 11.22
CA MET A 128 3.77 -6.72 9.90
C MET A 128 3.91 -8.13 9.31
N TRP A 129 5.09 -8.74 9.46
CA TRP A 129 5.32 -10.10 9.01
C TRP A 129 4.42 -11.10 9.77
N ILE A 130 4.36 -11.03 11.11
CA ILE A 130 3.49 -11.87 11.95
C ILE A 130 2.02 -11.67 11.57
N ALA A 131 1.57 -10.43 11.45
CA ALA A 131 0.21 -10.12 11.05
C ALA A 131 -0.17 -10.78 9.71
N LYS A 132 0.69 -10.66 8.72
CA LYS A 132 0.45 -11.17 7.37
C LYS A 132 0.51 -12.69 7.28
N HIS A 133 1.55 -13.30 7.85
CA HIS A 133 1.86 -14.72 7.61
C HIS A 133 1.35 -15.66 8.71
N VAL A 134 0.98 -15.12 9.88
CA VAL A 134 0.46 -15.90 10.99
C VAL A 134 -0.99 -15.52 11.30
N LEU A 135 -1.24 -14.31 11.78
CA LEU A 135 -2.56 -13.92 12.30
C LEU A 135 -3.64 -13.87 11.21
N PHE A 136 -3.32 -13.30 10.05
CA PHE A 136 -4.26 -13.09 8.95
C PHE A 136 -3.87 -13.82 7.66
N LYS A 137 -3.10 -14.90 7.75
CA LYS A 137 -2.61 -15.67 6.58
C LYS A 137 -3.73 -16.03 5.60
N SER A 138 -4.83 -16.58 6.08
CA SER A 138 -5.96 -17.00 5.23
C SER A 138 -6.70 -15.81 4.60
N VAL A 139 -6.81 -14.69 5.33
CA VAL A 139 -7.42 -13.46 4.82
C VAL A 139 -6.54 -12.86 3.72
N ASN A 140 -5.24 -12.74 3.96
CA ASN A 140 -4.30 -12.20 3.00
C ASN A 140 -4.19 -13.05 1.73
N ALA A 141 -4.25 -14.38 1.85
CA ALA A 141 -4.27 -15.28 0.70
C ALA A 141 -5.48 -15.06 -0.23
N GLN A 142 -6.63 -14.66 0.32
CA GLN A 142 -7.83 -14.35 -0.45
C GLN A 142 -7.86 -12.92 -1.00
N LEU A 143 -7.17 -11.97 -0.36
CA LEU A 143 -7.06 -10.59 -0.80
C LEU A 143 -5.99 -10.46 -1.89
N PHE A 144 -4.85 -9.94 -1.56
CA PHE A 144 -3.76 -9.65 -2.50
C PHE A 144 -2.73 -10.77 -2.63
N GLY A 145 -2.84 -11.83 -1.84
CA GLY A 145 -1.82 -12.86 -1.74
C GLY A 145 -0.72 -12.52 -0.72
N PRO A 146 0.26 -13.43 -0.54
CA PRO A 146 1.28 -13.29 0.49
C PRO A 146 2.40 -12.29 0.13
N THR A 147 2.53 -11.93 -1.15
CA THR A 147 3.66 -11.14 -1.65
C THR A 147 3.47 -9.63 -1.50
N LEU A 148 2.24 -9.12 -1.55
CA LEU A 148 2.00 -7.68 -1.42
C LEU A 148 2.51 -7.16 -0.07
N ARG A 149 3.43 -6.21 -0.11
CA ARG A 149 4.05 -5.63 1.07
C ARG A 149 3.53 -4.24 1.37
N GLN A 150 3.41 -3.42 0.34
CA GLN A 150 3.13 -2.00 0.47
C GLN A 150 1.95 -1.55 -0.38
N ILE A 151 1.16 -0.65 0.18
CA ILE A 151 0.10 0.06 -0.49
C ILE A 151 0.36 1.56 -0.29
N ALA A 152 0.81 2.23 -1.33
CA ALA A 152 1.05 3.67 -1.31
C ALA A 152 -0.20 4.40 -1.80
N LEU A 153 -0.70 5.33 -1.02
CA LEU A 153 -1.92 6.08 -1.26
C LEU A 153 -1.60 7.52 -1.64
N GLY A 154 -2.39 8.06 -2.55
CA GLY A 154 -2.30 9.47 -2.95
C GLY A 154 -3.60 9.97 -3.55
N GLY A 155 -3.64 11.28 -3.81
CA GLY A 155 -4.77 11.94 -4.48
C GLY A 155 -5.93 12.35 -3.58
N ALA A 156 -6.06 11.77 -2.39
CA ALA A 156 -7.08 12.16 -1.39
C ALA A 156 -6.75 11.57 -0.02
N ASN A 157 -7.42 12.05 1.02
CA ASN A 157 -7.30 11.49 2.36
C ASN A 157 -8.17 10.21 2.49
N ALA A 158 -7.74 9.30 3.35
CA ALA A 158 -8.47 8.06 3.67
C ALA A 158 -8.96 8.07 5.13
N PRO A 159 -10.20 7.62 5.41
CA PRO A 159 -10.68 7.52 6.78
C PRO A 159 -9.79 6.59 7.62
N GLN A 160 -9.45 7.03 8.83
CA GLN A 160 -8.54 6.31 9.73
C GLN A 160 -8.99 4.88 10.03
N GLU A 161 -10.29 4.66 10.13
CA GLU A 161 -10.84 3.31 10.35
C GLU A 161 -10.47 2.35 9.23
N HIS A 162 -10.58 2.79 7.97
CA HIS A 162 -10.22 1.96 6.82
C HIS A 162 -8.73 1.67 6.77
N LEU A 163 -7.90 2.67 7.08
CA LEU A 163 -6.45 2.49 7.19
C LEU A 163 -6.10 1.47 8.27
N ARG A 164 -6.71 1.59 9.45
CA ARG A 164 -6.52 0.66 10.56
C ARG A 164 -6.88 -0.78 10.19
N ASN A 165 -8.00 -0.98 9.50
CA ASN A 165 -8.44 -2.31 9.08
C ASN A 165 -7.43 -2.98 8.13
N ILE A 166 -6.87 -2.23 7.19
CA ILE A 166 -5.89 -2.73 6.23
C ILE A 166 -4.51 -2.89 6.87
N ALA A 167 -4.06 -1.92 7.66
CA ALA A 167 -2.79 -2.00 8.38
C ALA A 167 -2.75 -3.18 9.36
N ALA A 168 -3.87 -3.49 10.03
CA ALA A 168 -3.97 -4.64 10.92
C ALA A 168 -3.71 -5.98 10.23
N LEU A 169 -3.93 -6.08 8.92
CA LEU A 169 -3.63 -7.27 8.13
C LEU A 169 -2.13 -7.44 7.81
N GLY A 170 -1.28 -6.48 8.19
CA GLY A 170 0.15 -6.52 7.98
C GLY A 170 0.63 -5.88 6.67
N TYR A 171 -0.20 -5.05 6.03
CA TYR A 171 0.22 -4.23 4.89
C TYR A 171 0.84 -2.92 5.38
N CYS A 172 1.97 -2.52 4.80
CA CYS A 172 2.51 -1.19 4.99
C CYS A 172 1.70 -0.19 4.17
N VAL A 173 0.96 0.67 4.83
CA VAL A 173 0.22 1.75 4.18
C VAL A 173 1.04 3.02 4.30
N SER A 174 1.33 3.65 3.17
CA SER A 174 2.08 4.90 3.07
C SER A 174 1.28 5.95 2.31
N PHE A 175 1.67 7.21 2.44
CA PHE A 175 0.94 8.33 1.83
C PHE A 175 1.86 9.21 1.01
N GLY A 176 1.36 9.66 -0.13
CA GLY A 176 1.98 10.69 -0.94
C GLY A 176 1.02 11.86 -1.19
N TYR A 177 1.58 13.05 -1.28
CA TYR A 177 0.89 14.26 -1.69
C TYR A 177 1.51 14.81 -2.96
N GLY A 178 0.67 15.28 -3.85
CA GLY A 178 1.08 15.93 -5.09
C GLY A 178 -0.10 16.57 -5.81
N MET A 179 0.22 17.38 -6.78
CA MET A 179 -0.73 18.06 -7.66
C MET A 179 -0.28 17.90 -9.11
N THR A 180 -1.15 18.19 -10.06
CA THR A 180 -0.79 18.11 -11.49
C THR A 180 0.38 19.02 -11.83
N GLU A 181 0.45 20.20 -11.22
CA GLU A 181 1.46 21.23 -11.47
C GLU A 181 2.81 20.90 -10.83
N THR A 182 2.81 20.13 -9.75
CA THR A 182 4.01 19.87 -8.94
C THR A 182 4.42 18.40 -8.90
N ALA A 183 3.64 17.52 -9.52
CA ALA A 183 3.76 16.07 -9.44
C ALA A 183 3.78 15.59 -7.96
N VAL A 184 4.64 14.64 -7.57
CA VAL A 184 4.76 14.19 -6.17
C VAL A 184 5.64 15.16 -5.41
N THR A 185 5.10 15.84 -4.40
CA THR A 185 5.82 16.83 -3.59
C THR A 185 6.18 16.33 -2.21
N ALA A 186 5.43 15.40 -1.66
CA ALA A 186 5.73 14.81 -0.36
C ALA A 186 5.37 13.32 -0.36
N TYR A 187 6.11 12.55 0.42
CA TYR A 187 5.86 11.13 0.59
C TYR A 187 6.23 10.68 2.01
N ASP A 188 5.35 9.89 2.63
CA ASP A 188 5.62 9.22 3.90
C ASP A 188 5.66 7.71 3.71
N GLY A 189 6.86 7.14 3.77
CA GLY A 189 7.10 5.71 3.80
C GLY A 189 7.41 5.18 5.20
N ALA A 190 7.01 5.90 6.25
CA ALA A 190 7.31 5.49 7.63
C ALA A 190 6.70 4.14 7.97
N VAL A 191 7.48 3.33 8.67
CA VAL A 191 7.04 2.00 9.16
C VAL A 191 6.25 2.08 10.45
N ASP A 192 6.37 3.19 11.19
CA ASP A 192 5.71 3.31 12.47
C ASP A 192 4.17 3.40 12.32
N MET A 193 3.46 2.80 13.28
CA MET A 193 2.00 2.67 13.20
C MET A 193 1.28 4.01 13.29
N LYS A 194 1.82 4.98 14.04
CA LYS A 194 1.20 6.30 14.19
C LYS A 194 1.21 7.06 12.88
N ALA A 195 2.35 7.08 12.16
CA ALA A 195 2.45 7.70 10.84
C ALA A 195 1.51 6.99 9.85
N ARG A 196 1.52 5.66 9.79
CA ARG A 196 0.67 4.86 8.90
C ARG A 196 -0.83 5.08 9.10
N LEU A 197 -1.27 5.46 10.29
CA LEU A 197 -2.68 5.70 10.61
C LEU A 197 -3.05 7.19 10.58
N SER A 198 -2.08 8.09 10.57
CA SER A 198 -2.34 9.54 10.58
C SER A 198 -2.85 10.08 9.25
N GLY A 199 -2.54 9.39 8.14
CA GLY A 199 -2.76 9.92 6.79
C GLY A 199 -1.81 11.07 6.44
N CYS A 200 -0.73 11.24 7.22
CA CYS A 200 0.29 12.25 6.94
C CYS A 200 1.05 11.90 5.68
N SER A 201 1.28 12.89 4.81
CA SER A 201 2.02 12.71 3.56
C SER A 201 3.54 12.83 3.74
N GLY A 202 4.02 12.90 4.97
CA GLY A 202 5.43 12.87 5.31
C GLY A 202 6.19 14.15 5.00
N LYS A 203 7.44 13.98 4.54
CA LYS A 203 8.36 15.10 4.25
C LYS A 203 8.28 15.50 2.79
N LEU A 204 8.56 16.78 2.54
CA LEU A 204 8.76 17.26 1.17
C LEU A 204 9.90 16.51 0.49
N LEU A 205 9.73 16.25 -0.78
CA LEU A 205 10.81 15.81 -1.66
C LEU A 205 11.80 16.95 -1.85
N PRO A 206 13.10 16.67 -1.94
CA PRO A 206 14.12 17.68 -2.18
C PRO A 206 13.99 18.35 -3.55
#